data_7dc0bd7562c62047a31e071219565576
#
_entry.id   7dc0bd7562c62047a31e071219565576
#
_cell.length_a   1.000
_cell.length_b   1.000
_cell.length_c   1.000
_cell.angle_alpha   90.00
_cell.angle_beta   90.00
_cell.angle_gamma   90.00
#
_symmetry.space_group_name_H-M   'P 1'
#
loop_
_entity.id
_entity.type
_entity.pdbx_description
1 polymer ?
#
loop_
_entity_poly.entity_id
_entity_poly.type
_entity_poly.pdbx_seq_one_letter_code
_entity_poly.pdbx_strand_id
1 'polypeptide(L)'
;KIGYINERTFRYDTNEYLLLTVPLPFECETFATPEVPLAGMRLNVDILQLQELLMDIGEDELFQPSVASRGINSAVLSEEILCAAERLLDVMERPLDARILGKQIIREILYHVLIGPCGGALLALVSRQTHFSLISRVLKRIESQYTEILSVDQLAAEANMSVSAFHHNFKSVT
;
A
#
# COMPACT_ATOMS: atom_id res chain seq x y z
N LYS A 1 5.12 -12.37 -11.75
CA LYS A 1 6.13 -12.02 -10.75
C LYS A 1 5.96 -12.85 -9.50
N ILE A 2 7.06 -13.16 -8.83
CA ILE A 2 7.06 -13.79 -7.52
C ILE A 2 7.82 -12.86 -6.59
N GLY A 3 7.20 -12.49 -5.49
CA GLY A 3 7.83 -11.69 -4.43
C GLY A 3 8.14 -12.54 -3.21
N TYR A 4 9.25 -12.26 -2.57
CA TYR A 4 9.72 -12.96 -1.39
C TYR A 4 9.90 -11.95 -0.25
N ILE A 5 9.25 -12.20 0.88
CA ILE A 5 9.44 -11.45 2.12
C ILE A 5 9.64 -12.44 3.25
N ASN A 6 10.82 -12.44 3.82
CA ASN A 6 11.21 -13.42 4.83
C ASN A 6 10.95 -14.86 4.32
N GLU A 7 10.11 -15.63 5.01
CA GLU A 7 9.71 -16.99 4.63
C GLU A 7 8.44 -17.05 3.78
N ARG A 8 7.88 -15.89 3.37
CA ARG A 8 6.63 -15.82 2.63
C ARG A 8 6.88 -15.52 1.16
N THR A 9 6.18 -16.27 0.35
CA THR A 9 6.14 -16.08 -1.10
C THR A 9 4.75 -15.57 -1.47
N PHE A 10 4.69 -14.52 -2.28
CA PHE A 10 3.45 -14.06 -2.89
C PHE A 10 3.65 -13.96 -4.40
N ARG A 11 2.67 -14.45 -5.11
CA ARG A 11 2.64 -14.39 -6.57
C ARG A 11 1.63 -13.34 -6.97
N TYR A 12 2.00 -12.50 -7.93
CA TYR A 12 1.07 -11.60 -8.60
C TYR A 12 1.35 -11.62 -10.10
N ASP A 13 0.28 -11.64 -10.86
CA ASP A 13 0.31 -11.88 -12.30
C ASP A 13 -0.41 -10.73 -13.03
N THR A 14 -0.60 -10.90 -14.33
CA THR A 14 -1.47 -10.04 -15.13
C THR A 14 -2.86 -10.01 -14.50
N ASN A 15 -3.51 -8.86 -14.47
CA ASN A 15 -4.81 -8.63 -13.83
C ASN A 15 -4.81 -8.66 -12.28
N GLU A 16 -3.66 -8.55 -11.66
CA GLU A 16 -3.54 -8.37 -10.22
C GLU A 16 -2.82 -7.05 -9.89
N TYR A 17 -3.18 -6.46 -8.76
CA TYR A 17 -2.43 -5.35 -8.22
C TYR A 17 -1.81 -5.70 -6.87
N LEU A 18 -0.71 -5.03 -6.58
CA LEU A 18 0.01 -5.15 -5.32
C LEU A 18 -0.10 -3.84 -4.56
N LEU A 19 -0.63 -3.90 -3.35
CA LEU A 19 -0.70 -2.77 -2.43
C LEU A 19 0.41 -2.89 -1.39
N LEU A 20 1.33 -1.92 -1.40
CA LEU A 20 2.43 -1.76 -0.45
C LEU A 20 2.07 -0.63 0.50
N THR A 21 1.88 -0.93 1.77
CA THR A 21 1.47 0.05 2.78
C THR A 21 2.58 0.41 3.75
N VAL A 22 3.67 -0.34 3.74
CA VAL A 22 4.88 -0.08 4.53
C VAL A 22 6.13 -0.28 3.66
N PRO A 23 7.24 0.43 3.95
CA PRO A 23 8.51 0.19 3.29
C PRO A 23 9.10 -1.12 3.80
N LEU A 24 8.97 -2.17 3.02
CA LEU A 24 9.57 -3.47 3.30
C LEU A 24 10.60 -3.81 2.25
N PRO A 25 11.79 -4.25 2.65
CA PRO A 25 12.70 -4.87 1.70
C PRO A 25 12.10 -6.20 1.25
N PHE A 26 11.87 -6.33 -0.05
CA PHE A 26 11.41 -7.58 -0.64
C PHE A 26 12.16 -7.85 -1.94
N GLU A 27 12.41 -9.12 -2.19
CA GLU A 27 12.98 -9.57 -3.45
C GLU A 27 11.87 -9.92 -4.42
N CYS A 28 12.05 -9.52 -5.68
CA CYS A 28 11.11 -9.83 -6.75
C CYS A 28 11.80 -10.58 -7.87
N GLU A 29 11.30 -11.76 -8.18
CA GLU A 29 11.68 -12.49 -9.38
C GLU A 29 10.69 -12.17 -10.52
N THR A 30 11.24 -11.71 -11.63
CA THR A 30 10.44 -11.28 -12.78
C THR A 30 10.79 -12.17 -13.97
N PHE A 31 9.77 -12.83 -14.52
CA PHE A 31 9.88 -13.69 -15.71
C PHE A 31 9.43 -12.88 -16.94
N ALA A 32 10.33 -12.11 -17.50
CA ALA A 32 10.08 -11.34 -18.71
C ALA A 32 11.12 -11.66 -19.77
N THR A 33 10.72 -11.69 -21.03
CA THR A 33 11.59 -11.86 -22.20
C THR A 33 11.38 -10.69 -23.15
N PRO A 34 12.28 -10.46 -24.13
CA PRO A 34 12.06 -9.45 -25.16
C PRO A 34 10.73 -9.63 -25.92
N GLU A 35 10.28 -10.87 -26.09
CA GLU A 35 9.02 -11.22 -26.77
C GLU A 35 7.79 -11.04 -25.89
N VAL A 36 7.97 -11.19 -24.57
CA VAL A 36 6.92 -11.02 -23.56
C VAL A 36 7.43 -10.07 -22.48
N PRO A 37 7.50 -8.78 -22.75
CA PRO A 37 8.00 -7.79 -21.79
C PRO A 37 7.01 -7.62 -20.64
N LEU A 38 7.55 -7.31 -19.46
CA LEU A 38 6.73 -6.91 -18.33
C LEU A 38 6.48 -5.41 -18.41
N ALA A 39 5.23 -5.02 -18.52
CA ALA A 39 4.78 -3.66 -18.31
C ALA A 39 3.99 -3.55 -17.00
N GLY A 40 4.06 -2.42 -16.34
CA GLY A 40 3.32 -2.17 -15.11
C GLY A 40 3.27 -0.69 -14.77
N MET A 41 2.24 -0.29 -14.04
CA MET A 41 2.05 1.06 -13.53
C MET A 41 2.24 1.07 -12.01
N ARG A 42 2.90 2.08 -11.51
CA ARG A 42 3.05 2.33 -10.08
C ARG A 42 2.37 3.65 -9.72
N LEU A 43 1.47 3.59 -8.75
CA LEU A 43 0.82 4.76 -8.18
C LEU A 43 1.32 4.97 -6.74
N ASN A 44 1.67 6.21 -6.41
CA ASN A 44 1.97 6.58 -5.04
C ASN A 44 0.68 7.05 -4.37
N VAL A 45 0.36 6.45 -3.22
CA VAL A 45 -0.81 6.84 -2.43
C VAL A 45 -0.50 8.13 -1.67
N ASP A 46 -1.23 9.20 -1.97
CA ASP A 46 -1.21 10.42 -1.19
C ASP A 46 -2.14 10.26 0.02
N ILE A 47 -1.56 10.34 1.22
CA ILE A 47 -2.30 10.16 2.48
C ILE A 47 -3.35 11.25 2.68
N LEU A 48 -3.10 12.49 2.24
CA LEU A 48 -4.08 13.57 2.35
C LEU A 48 -5.28 13.29 1.44
N GLN A 49 -5.03 12.90 0.19
CA GLN A 49 -6.09 12.53 -0.75
C GLN A 49 -6.90 11.32 -0.25
N LEU A 50 -6.25 10.35 0.40
CA LEU A 50 -6.94 9.22 1.01
C LEU A 50 -7.81 9.66 2.19
N GLN A 51 -7.34 10.58 3.04
CA GLN A 51 -8.12 11.13 4.15
C GLN A 51 -9.34 11.93 3.66
N GLU A 52 -9.18 12.74 2.63
CA GLU A 52 -10.30 13.46 1.99
C GLU A 52 -11.34 12.47 1.43
N LEU A 53 -10.87 11.41 0.77
CA LEU A 53 -11.76 10.37 0.24
C LEU A 53 -12.57 9.68 1.35
N LEU A 54 -11.95 9.39 2.49
CA LEU A 54 -12.61 8.78 3.65
C LEU A 54 -13.65 9.72 4.26
N MET A 55 -13.38 11.03 4.33
CA MET A 55 -14.36 12.01 4.80
C MET A 55 -15.59 12.07 3.89
N ASP A 56 -15.40 11.96 2.57
CA ASP A 56 -16.50 12.00 1.61
C ASP A 56 -17.37 10.73 1.65
N ILE A 57 -16.78 9.56 1.97
CA ILE A 57 -17.53 8.31 2.09
C ILE A 57 -18.36 8.29 3.39
N GLY A 58 -17.82 8.86 4.48
CA GLY A 58 -18.43 8.80 5.80
C GLY A 58 -18.10 7.50 6.56
N GLU A 59 -18.19 7.57 7.90
CA GLU A 59 -17.83 6.44 8.77
C GLU A 59 -18.82 5.27 8.66
N ASP A 60 -20.08 5.54 8.38
CA ASP A 60 -21.16 4.55 8.37
C ASP A 60 -21.11 3.62 7.15
N GLU A 61 -20.50 4.06 6.06
CA GLU A 61 -20.40 3.28 4.80
C GLU A 61 -19.09 2.51 4.66
N LEU A 62 -18.13 2.75 5.56
CA LEU A 62 -16.87 2.02 5.54
C LEU A 62 -17.08 0.61 6.10
N PHE A 63 -17.02 -0.37 5.24
CA PHE A 63 -16.96 -1.77 5.63
C PHE A 63 -15.80 -1.96 6.61
N GLN A 64 -16.08 -2.50 7.81
CA GLN A 64 -15.00 -2.90 8.72
C GLN A 64 -14.25 -4.07 8.11
N PRO A 65 -13.00 -3.88 7.68
CA PRO A 65 -12.27 -4.96 7.04
C PRO A 65 -11.91 -6.02 8.08
N SER A 66 -12.35 -7.24 7.84
CA SER A 66 -12.08 -8.42 8.68
C SER A 66 -10.66 -8.97 8.50
N VAL A 67 -9.83 -8.38 7.65
CA VAL A 67 -8.49 -8.90 7.33
C VAL A 67 -7.43 -8.12 8.10
N ALA A 68 -6.57 -8.86 8.80
CA ALA A 68 -5.38 -8.30 9.44
C ALA A 68 -4.56 -7.49 8.41
N SER A 69 -4.35 -6.20 8.69
CA SER A 69 -3.61 -5.31 7.81
C SER A 69 -2.16 -5.75 7.74
N ARG A 70 -1.74 -6.23 6.59
CA ARG A 70 -0.35 -6.60 6.29
C ARG A 70 0.32 -5.47 5.52
N GLY A 71 1.63 -5.39 5.61
CA GLY A 71 2.42 -4.40 4.86
C GLY A 71 2.37 -4.60 3.33
N ILE A 72 2.07 -5.83 2.87
CA ILE A 72 1.89 -6.17 1.46
C ILE A 72 0.61 -6.98 1.31
N ASN A 73 -0.20 -6.57 0.34
CA ASN A 73 -1.44 -7.24 -0.04
C ASN A 73 -1.53 -7.32 -1.56
N SER A 74 -2.11 -8.38 -2.08
CA SER A 74 -2.42 -8.51 -3.50
C SER A 74 -3.89 -8.84 -3.69
N ALA A 75 -4.47 -8.36 -4.76
CA ALA A 75 -5.83 -8.68 -5.17
C ALA A 75 -5.98 -8.61 -6.68
N VAL A 76 -7.00 -9.28 -7.18
CA VAL A 76 -7.38 -9.21 -8.59
C VAL A 76 -7.89 -7.80 -8.92
N LEU A 77 -7.47 -7.26 -10.06
CA LEU A 77 -7.99 -6.00 -10.59
C LEU A 77 -9.49 -6.18 -10.89
N SER A 78 -10.32 -5.30 -10.32
CA SER A 78 -11.70 -5.20 -10.77
C SER A 78 -11.76 -4.48 -12.13
N GLU A 79 -12.87 -4.64 -12.83
CA GLU A 79 -13.09 -3.99 -14.13
C GLU A 79 -13.00 -2.46 -13.99
N GLU A 80 -13.52 -1.91 -12.90
CA GLU A 80 -13.49 -0.47 -12.62
C GLU A 80 -12.05 0.04 -12.44
N ILE A 81 -11.21 -0.69 -11.67
CA ILE A 81 -9.79 -0.33 -11.50
C ILE A 81 -9.06 -0.41 -12.84
N LEU A 82 -9.32 -1.46 -13.63
CA LEU A 82 -8.70 -1.63 -14.94
C LEU A 82 -9.06 -0.48 -15.89
N CYS A 83 -10.36 -0.18 -16.04
CA CYS A 83 -10.84 0.93 -16.88
C CYS A 83 -10.28 2.29 -16.41
N ALA A 84 -10.21 2.53 -15.11
CA ALA A 84 -9.63 3.76 -14.58
C ALA A 84 -8.12 3.84 -14.86
N ALA A 85 -7.40 2.72 -14.75
CA ALA A 85 -5.97 2.64 -15.05
C ALA A 85 -5.68 2.91 -16.55
N GLU A 86 -6.48 2.35 -17.45
CA GLU A 86 -6.38 2.61 -18.90
C GLU A 86 -6.61 4.09 -19.20
N ARG A 87 -7.66 4.70 -18.65
CA ARG A 87 -7.93 6.15 -18.80
C ARG A 87 -6.79 7.00 -18.23
N LEU A 88 -6.18 6.57 -17.13
CA LEU A 88 -5.02 7.28 -16.57
C LEU A 88 -3.85 7.28 -17.56
N LEU A 89 -3.56 6.15 -18.20
CA LEU A 89 -2.52 6.07 -19.23
C LEU A 89 -2.83 6.98 -20.43
N ASP A 90 -4.08 6.98 -20.90
CA ASP A 90 -4.51 7.83 -22.03
C ASP A 90 -4.34 9.33 -21.74
N VAL A 91 -4.71 9.78 -20.54
CA VAL A 91 -4.58 11.21 -20.20
C VAL A 91 -3.12 11.61 -19.96
N MET A 92 -2.25 10.69 -19.58
CA MET A 92 -0.82 10.97 -19.39
C MET A 92 -0.09 11.39 -20.68
N GLU A 93 -0.62 11.02 -21.86
CA GLU A 93 -0.06 11.46 -23.15
C GLU A 93 -0.28 12.96 -23.42
N ARG A 94 -1.21 13.59 -22.71
CA ARG A 94 -1.60 15.00 -22.87
C ARG A 94 -1.32 15.78 -21.57
N PRO A 95 -0.30 16.66 -21.53
CA PRO A 95 0.14 17.29 -20.27
C PRO A 95 -0.96 18.07 -19.53
N LEU A 96 -1.88 18.72 -20.24
CA LEU A 96 -2.98 19.46 -19.63
C LEU A 96 -3.98 18.49 -18.99
N ASP A 97 -4.36 17.44 -19.69
CA ASP A 97 -5.30 16.42 -19.20
C ASP A 97 -4.71 15.66 -18.01
N ALA A 98 -3.44 15.28 -18.09
CA ALA A 98 -2.72 14.64 -16.97
C ALA A 98 -2.78 15.50 -15.69
N ARG A 99 -2.58 16.83 -15.85
CA ARG A 99 -2.62 17.76 -14.71
C ARG A 99 -4.02 17.93 -14.12
N ILE A 100 -5.06 17.94 -14.94
CA ILE A 100 -6.44 18.21 -14.52
C ILE A 100 -7.16 16.90 -14.13
N LEU A 101 -7.10 15.89 -14.98
CA LEU A 101 -7.87 14.65 -14.81
C LEU A 101 -7.11 13.57 -14.05
N GLY A 102 -5.77 13.57 -14.12
CA GLY A 102 -4.95 12.52 -13.51
C GLY A 102 -5.22 12.31 -12.03
N LYS A 103 -5.32 13.41 -11.24
CA LYS A 103 -5.63 13.33 -9.80
C LYS A 103 -7.02 12.75 -9.53
N GLN A 104 -7.99 13.06 -10.37
CA GLN A 104 -9.36 12.57 -10.22
C GLN A 104 -9.44 11.07 -10.51
N ILE A 105 -8.74 10.62 -11.56
CA ILE A 105 -8.69 9.21 -11.92
C ILE A 105 -7.91 8.40 -10.86
N ILE A 106 -6.81 8.95 -10.32
CA ILE A 106 -6.11 8.31 -9.19
C ILE A 106 -7.02 8.19 -7.96
N ARG A 107 -7.82 9.22 -7.67
CA ARG A 107 -8.81 9.19 -6.60
C ARG A 107 -9.86 8.10 -6.81
N GLU A 108 -10.34 7.92 -8.04
CA GLU A 108 -11.26 6.85 -8.42
C GLU A 108 -10.64 5.46 -8.21
N ILE A 109 -9.38 5.26 -8.64
CA ILE A 109 -8.64 4.02 -8.38
C ILE A 109 -8.53 3.76 -6.87
N LEU A 110 -8.15 4.77 -6.08
CA LEU A 110 -8.04 4.64 -4.62
C LEU A 110 -9.40 4.28 -3.98
N TYR A 111 -10.50 4.85 -4.47
CA TYR A 111 -11.84 4.50 -4.01
C TYR A 111 -12.15 3.02 -4.25
N HIS A 112 -11.92 2.52 -5.46
CA HIS A 112 -12.17 1.10 -5.77
C HIS A 112 -11.24 0.14 -5.00
N VAL A 113 -9.99 0.52 -4.74
CA VAL A 113 -9.10 -0.25 -3.87
C VAL A 113 -9.60 -0.23 -2.42
N LEU A 114 -10.13 0.92 -1.95
CA LEU A 114 -10.62 1.10 -0.59
C LEU A 114 -11.86 0.26 -0.28
N ILE A 115 -12.82 0.19 -1.23
CA ILE A 115 -14.01 -0.65 -1.08
C ILE A 115 -13.77 -2.11 -1.47
N GLY A 116 -12.60 -2.42 -2.02
CA GLY A 116 -12.20 -3.76 -2.44
C GLY A 116 -11.49 -4.57 -1.35
N PRO A 117 -10.94 -5.75 -1.72
CA PRO A 117 -10.33 -6.68 -0.78
C PRO A 117 -9.13 -6.11 0.01
N CYS A 118 -8.42 -5.12 -0.53
CA CYS A 118 -7.26 -4.49 0.11
C CYS A 118 -7.62 -3.21 0.90
N GLY A 119 -8.91 -2.84 0.98
CA GLY A 119 -9.35 -1.61 1.63
C GLY A 119 -8.92 -1.47 3.08
N GLY A 120 -8.93 -2.56 3.83
CA GLY A 120 -8.49 -2.57 5.23
C GLY A 120 -7.03 -2.15 5.41
N ALA A 121 -6.17 -2.47 4.47
CA ALA A 121 -4.78 -2.05 4.51
C ALA A 121 -4.62 -0.54 4.25
N LEU A 122 -5.46 0.05 3.37
CA LEU A 122 -5.51 1.50 3.17
C LEU A 122 -6.07 2.24 4.39
N LEU A 123 -7.16 1.72 4.97
CA LEU A 123 -7.73 2.28 6.21
C LEU A 123 -6.72 2.29 7.35
N ALA A 124 -5.93 1.23 7.50
CA ALA A 124 -4.91 1.14 8.52
C ALA A 124 -3.80 2.20 8.38
N LEU A 125 -3.53 2.71 7.16
CA LEU A 125 -2.56 3.78 6.93
C LEU A 125 -2.99 5.12 7.56
N VAL A 126 -4.29 5.42 7.54
CA VAL A 126 -4.82 6.69 8.03
C VAL A 126 -5.28 6.63 9.48
N SER A 127 -5.51 5.44 10.01
CA SER A 127 -5.88 5.23 11.41
C SER A 127 -4.67 5.47 12.33
N ARG A 128 -4.55 6.68 12.86
CA ARG A 128 -3.38 7.14 13.64
C ARG A 128 -3.09 6.34 14.92
N GLN A 129 -4.02 5.53 15.40
CA GLN A 129 -3.93 4.80 16.68
C GLN A 129 -3.82 3.28 16.51
N THR A 130 -3.79 2.77 15.30
CA THR A 130 -3.62 1.33 15.10
C THR A 130 -2.16 0.91 15.29
N HIS A 131 -1.94 -0.29 15.82
CA HIS A 131 -0.59 -0.87 15.91
C HIS A 131 0.10 -0.87 14.54
N PHE A 132 -0.66 -1.07 13.47
CA PHE A 132 -0.17 -1.02 12.09
C PHE A 132 0.42 0.36 11.73
N SER A 133 -0.29 1.45 12.02
CA SER A 133 0.19 2.80 11.70
C SER A 133 1.42 3.20 12.53
N LEU A 134 1.49 2.74 13.79
CA LEU A 134 2.65 2.96 14.65
C LEU A 134 3.88 2.20 14.14
N ILE A 135 3.72 0.93 13.78
CA ILE A 135 4.79 0.12 13.18
C ILE A 135 5.22 0.67 11.81
N SER A 136 4.27 1.10 10.97
CA SER A 136 4.56 1.72 9.67
C SER A 136 5.44 2.98 9.81
N ARG A 137 5.18 3.80 10.84
CA ARG A 137 6.02 4.98 11.15
C ARG A 137 7.44 4.58 11.56
N VAL A 138 7.58 3.56 12.41
CA VAL A 138 8.88 3.03 12.82
C VAL A 138 9.65 2.46 11.62
N LEU A 139 8.99 1.73 10.73
CA LEU A 139 9.61 1.20 9.51
C LEU A 139 10.15 2.33 8.60
N LYS A 140 9.39 3.41 8.42
CA LYS A 140 9.86 4.59 7.69
C LYS A 140 11.09 5.23 8.33
N ARG A 141 11.16 5.27 9.66
CA ARG A 141 12.34 5.75 10.38
C ARG A 141 13.54 4.84 10.14
N ILE A 142 13.38 3.53 10.29
CA ILE A 142 14.43 2.56 10.00
C ILE A 142 14.96 2.75 8.57
N GLU A 143 14.07 2.88 7.58
CA GLU A 143 14.44 3.12 6.18
C GLU A 143 15.21 4.43 5.99
N SER A 144 14.81 5.50 6.67
CA SER A 144 15.46 6.82 6.54
C SER A 144 16.78 6.94 7.33
N GLN A 145 16.97 6.13 8.37
CA GLN A 145 18.09 6.19 9.31
C GLN A 145 18.86 4.86 9.44
N TYR A 146 18.86 4.01 8.41
CA TYR A 146 19.47 2.67 8.44
C TYR A 146 20.98 2.67 8.71
N THR A 147 21.65 3.82 8.58
CA THR A 147 23.08 4.00 8.90
C THR A 147 23.33 4.31 10.38
N GLU A 148 22.28 4.60 11.16
CA GLU A 148 22.38 4.91 12.58
C GLU A 148 22.17 3.65 13.43
N ILE A 149 22.69 3.70 14.66
CA ILE A 149 22.44 2.61 15.63
C ILE A 149 21.08 2.83 16.26
N LEU A 150 20.08 2.08 15.79
CA LEU A 150 18.73 2.11 16.33
C LEU A 150 18.53 0.96 17.32
N SER A 151 18.21 1.27 18.58
CA SER A 151 17.90 0.25 19.57
C SER A 151 16.42 -0.15 19.51
N VAL A 152 16.15 -1.43 19.80
CA VAL A 152 14.76 -1.94 19.85
C VAL A 152 13.94 -1.22 20.91
N ASP A 153 14.54 -0.86 22.05
CA ASP A 153 13.86 -0.10 23.11
C ASP A 153 13.39 1.26 22.62
N GLN A 154 14.22 1.98 21.85
CA GLN A 154 13.85 3.28 21.27
C GLN A 154 12.71 3.13 20.25
N LEU A 155 12.77 2.12 19.39
CA LEU A 155 11.74 1.86 18.39
C LEU A 155 10.41 1.46 19.03
N ALA A 156 10.44 0.64 20.08
CA ALA A 156 9.26 0.26 20.86
C ALA A 156 8.63 1.47 21.57
N ALA A 157 9.47 2.31 22.20
CA ALA A 157 9.00 3.55 22.84
C ALA A 157 8.35 4.51 21.83
N GLU A 158 8.92 4.67 20.64
CA GLU A 158 8.32 5.49 19.57
C GLU A 158 6.96 4.97 19.11
N ALA A 159 6.80 3.64 19.09
CA ALA A 159 5.52 3.00 18.80
C ALA A 159 4.55 3.01 19.99
N ASN A 160 4.91 3.59 21.13
CA ASN A 160 4.14 3.53 22.39
C ASN A 160 3.82 2.07 22.80
N MET A 161 4.78 1.18 22.66
CA MET A 161 4.63 -0.26 22.94
C MET A 161 5.71 -0.74 23.91
N SER A 162 5.41 -1.79 24.68
CA SER A 162 6.46 -2.59 25.32
C SER A 162 7.29 -3.30 24.25
N VAL A 163 8.54 -3.67 24.55
CA VAL A 163 9.41 -4.39 23.61
C VAL A 163 8.76 -5.67 23.11
N SER A 164 8.11 -6.43 23.99
CA SER A 164 7.40 -7.67 23.62
C SER A 164 6.24 -7.40 22.65
N ALA A 165 5.40 -6.39 22.93
CA ALA A 165 4.31 -5.99 22.05
C ALA A 165 4.84 -5.46 20.71
N PHE A 166 5.93 -4.71 20.74
CA PHE A 166 6.60 -4.22 19.54
C PHE A 166 7.04 -5.39 18.64
N HIS A 167 7.77 -6.37 19.17
CA HIS A 167 8.18 -7.54 18.40
C HIS A 167 7.01 -8.29 17.79
N HIS A 168 5.95 -8.52 18.57
CA HIS A 168 4.75 -9.20 18.08
C HIS A 168 4.09 -8.44 16.93
N ASN A 169 3.84 -7.14 17.11
CA ASN A 169 3.19 -6.30 16.09
C ASN A 169 4.09 -6.07 14.87
N PHE A 170 5.39 -5.88 15.08
CA PHE A 170 6.35 -5.75 13.99
C PHE A 170 6.35 -6.98 13.09
N LYS A 171 6.44 -8.18 13.67
CA LYS A 171 6.37 -9.45 12.92
C LYS A 171 5.02 -9.67 12.22
N SER A 172 3.92 -9.15 12.74
CA SER A 172 2.61 -9.29 12.10
C SER A 172 2.46 -8.39 10.87
N VAL A 173 3.14 -7.24 10.86
CA VAL A 173 3.11 -6.24 9.77
C VAL A 173 4.12 -6.55 8.68
N THR A 174 5.29 -7.06 9.06
CA THR A 174 6.39 -7.42 8.15
C THR A 174 6.37 -8.89 7.78
#